data_5a6a1025effed2009e85682e4526de6d
#
_entry.id   5a6a1025effed2009e85682e4526de6d
#
_cell.length_a   1.000
_cell.length_b   1.000
_cell.length_c   1.000
_cell.angle_alpha   90.00
_cell.angle_beta   90.00
_cell.angle_gamma   90.00
#
_symmetry.space_group_name_H-M   'P 1'
#
loop_
_entity.id
_entity.type
_entity.pdbx_description
1 polymer ?
#
loop_
_entity_poly.entity_id
_entity_poly.type
_entity_poly.pdbx_seq_one_letter_code
_entity_poly.pdbx_strand_id
1 'polypeptide(L)'
;MSTFGARAHLKVRDGQLEGFKRQASEMMRVTREQDTGTLAYDWFLSKDGTECEVHEAYVDADALVEHALNVRDARAVMFAEFAYDHQMAFYGDPSPRLIALVNKIGVDAKWFTFLQALEPATAH
;
A
#
# COMPACT_ATOMS: atom_id res chain seq x y z
N MET A 1 17.38 13.29 1.61
CA MET A 1 16.17 12.97 0.88
C MET A 1 15.24 12.16 1.77
N SER A 2 14.01 12.57 1.87
CA SER A 2 13.05 11.88 2.74
C SER A 2 12.36 10.73 2.00
N THR A 3 12.01 9.70 2.76
CA THR A 3 11.24 8.58 2.26
C THR A 3 9.77 8.99 2.07
N PHE A 4 9.01 8.12 1.41
CA PHE A 4 7.59 8.30 1.22
C PHE A 4 6.85 7.12 1.83
N GLY A 5 5.78 7.38 2.57
CA GLY A 5 5.02 6.33 3.25
C GLY A 5 3.59 6.25 2.76
N ALA A 6 2.97 5.09 2.99
CA ALA A 6 1.56 4.89 2.71
C ALA A 6 0.98 3.90 3.72
N ARG A 7 -0.33 4.00 3.90
CA ARG A 7 -1.09 3.04 4.70
C ARG A 7 -2.36 2.70 3.93
N ALA A 8 -2.56 1.42 3.69
CA ALA A 8 -3.80 0.90 3.10
C ALA A 8 -4.68 0.34 4.21
N HIS A 9 -5.97 0.57 4.13
CA HIS A 9 -6.97 -0.06 4.98
C HIS A 9 -7.96 -0.80 4.11
N LEU A 10 -8.16 -2.08 4.38
CA LEU A 10 -9.06 -2.95 3.62
C LEU A 10 -9.97 -3.69 4.58
N LYS A 11 -11.14 -4.07 4.09
CA LYS A 11 -12.01 -5.02 4.80
C LYS A 11 -11.96 -6.36 4.09
N VAL A 12 -12.00 -7.44 4.87
CA VAL A 12 -11.98 -8.81 4.35
C VAL A 12 -13.42 -9.24 4.07
N ARG A 13 -13.68 -9.77 2.87
CA ARG A 13 -15.03 -10.26 2.53
C ARG A 13 -15.38 -11.43 3.43
N ASP A 14 -16.64 -11.48 3.83
CA ASP A 14 -17.17 -12.52 4.71
C ASP A 14 -16.87 -13.91 4.12
N GLY A 15 -16.32 -14.79 4.98
CA GLY A 15 -15.97 -16.15 4.56
C GLY A 15 -14.72 -16.29 3.70
N GLN A 16 -14.00 -15.19 3.42
CA GLN A 16 -12.89 -15.21 2.48
C GLN A 16 -11.51 -15.02 3.12
N LEU A 17 -11.39 -15.18 4.43
CA LEU A 17 -10.14 -14.91 5.14
C LEU A 17 -8.97 -15.74 4.60
N GLU A 18 -9.16 -17.03 4.34
CA GLU A 18 -8.06 -17.89 3.88
C GLU A 18 -7.63 -17.52 2.45
N GLY A 19 -8.57 -17.20 1.58
CA GLY A 19 -8.27 -16.69 0.25
C GLY A 19 -7.58 -15.34 0.30
N PHE A 20 -8.02 -14.46 1.20
CA PHE A 20 -7.38 -13.17 1.44
C PHE A 20 -5.91 -13.35 1.82
N LYS A 21 -5.62 -14.25 2.74
CA LYS A 21 -4.24 -14.53 3.19
C LYS A 21 -3.37 -15.04 2.04
N ARG A 22 -3.91 -15.95 1.21
CA ARG A 22 -3.17 -16.45 0.05
C ARG A 22 -2.89 -15.34 -0.94
N GLN A 23 -3.87 -14.48 -1.20
CA GLN A 23 -3.69 -13.38 -2.15
C GLN A 23 -2.72 -12.33 -1.62
N ALA A 24 -2.73 -12.07 -0.30
CA ALA A 24 -1.75 -11.20 0.34
C ALA A 24 -0.32 -11.75 0.14
N SER A 25 -0.14 -13.07 0.26
CA SER A 25 1.15 -13.71 0.02
C SER A 25 1.58 -13.57 -1.44
N GLU A 26 0.65 -13.61 -2.38
CA GLU A 26 0.96 -13.40 -3.79
C GLU A 26 1.40 -11.96 -4.05
N MET A 27 0.71 -10.98 -3.44
CA MET A 27 1.12 -9.58 -3.55
C MET A 27 2.50 -9.35 -2.94
N MET A 28 2.79 -10.01 -1.82
CA MET A 28 4.12 -9.96 -1.21
C MET A 28 5.19 -10.57 -2.12
N ARG A 29 4.89 -11.70 -2.77
CA ARG A 29 5.82 -12.35 -3.69
C ARG A 29 6.17 -11.43 -4.86
N VAL A 30 5.16 -10.82 -5.49
CA VAL A 30 5.36 -9.90 -6.61
C VAL A 30 6.21 -8.71 -6.17
N THR A 31 5.91 -8.13 -5.01
CA THR A 31 6.65 -7.00 -4.45
C THR A 31 8.12 -7.36 -4.25
N ARG A 32 8.38 -8.52 -3.63
CA ARG A 32 9.75 -8.96 -3.36
C ARG A 32 10.54 -9.21 -4.63
N GLU A 33 9.90 -9.71 -5.68
CA GLU A 33 10.58 -10.06 -6.92
C GLU A 33 10.73 -8.88 -7.88
N GLN A 34 9.83 -7.91 -7.87
CA GLN A 34 9.77 -6.90 -8.92
C GLN A 34 10.06 -5.48 -8.47
N ASP A 35 9.79 -5.12 -7.20
CA ASP A 35 9.99 -3.76 -6.74
C ASP A 35 11.47 -3.45 -6.52
N THR A 36 11.88 -2.23 -6.86
CA THR A 36 13.27 -1.79 -6.66
C THR A 36 13.41 -0.72 -5.58
N GLY A 37 12.32 -0.06 -5.18
CA GLY A 37 12.37 1.05 -4.24
C GLY A 37 11.47 0.89 -3.02
N THR A 38 10.95 -0.30 -2.77
CA THR A 38 10.09 -0.57 -1.61
C THR A 38 10.95 -0.92 -0.41
N LEU A 39 10.79 -0.17 0.69
CA LEU A 39 11.54 -0.35 1.92
C LEU A 39 10.79 -1.19 2.94
N ALA A 40 9.46 -1.07 2.98
CA ALA A 40 8.61 -1.85 3.88
C ALA A 40 7.26 -2.10 3.22
N TYR A 41 6.70 -3.27 3.47
CA TYR A 41 5.41 -3.67 2.95
C TYR A 41 4.82 -4.67 3.93
N ASP A 42 4.36 -4.16 5.08
CA ASP A 42 4.00 -4.97 6.24
C ASP A 42 2.48 -5.04 6.38
N TRP A 43 1.95 -6.24 6.42
CA TRP A 43 0.52 -6.50 6.49
C TRP A 43 0.11 -6.87 7.92
N PHE A 44 -0.96 -6.24 8.41
CA PHE A 44 -1.49 -6.46 9.75
C PHE A 44 -2.96 -6.80 9.65
N LEU A 45 -3.36 -7.88 10.32
CA LEU A 45 -4.73 -8.34 10.33
C LEU A 45 -5.36 -8.04 11.69
N SER A 46 -6.60 -7.54 11.69
CA SER A 46 -7.33 -7.34 12.94
C SER A 46 -7.53 -8.67 13.67
N LYS A 47 -7.73 -8.61 14.99
CA LYS A 47 -7.82 -9.80 15.82
C LYS A 47 -8.95 -10.73 15.36
N ASP A 48 -10.07 -10.15 14.91
CA ASP A 48 -11.21 -10.91 14.42
C ASP A 48 -11.11 -11.29 12.93
N GLY A 49 -10.04 -10.88 12.24
CA GLY A 49 -9.83 -11.25 10.84
C GLY A 49 -10.69 -10.50 9.84
N THR A 50 -11.38 -9.42 10.24
CA THR A 50 -12.31 -8.71 9.36
C THR A 50 -11.69 -7.50 8.66
N GLU A 51 -10.55 -7.01 9.15
CA GLU A 51 -9.89 -5.82 8.61
C GLU A 51 -8.40 -6.06 8.50
N CYS A 52 -7.78 -5.37 7.55
CA CYS A 52 -6.35 -5.43 7.32
C CYS A 52 -5.80 -4.03 7.12
N GLU A 53 -4.62 -3.78 7.68
CA GLU A 53 -3.85 -2.59 7.36
C GLU A 53 -2.51 -2.99 6.78
N VAL A 54 -2.04 -2.24 5.78
CA VAL A 54 -0.73 -2.46 5.18
C VAL A 54 0.07 -1.18 5.40
N HIS A 55 1.22 -1.31 6.06
CA HIS A 55 2.13 -0.19 6.29
C HIS A 55 3.25 -0.28 5.27
N GLU A 56 3.44 0.80 4.50
CA GLU A 56 4.31 0.81 3.34
C GLU A 56 5.31 1.95 3.44
N ALA A 57 6.54 1.69 3.04
CA ALA A 57 7.57 2.71 2.96
C ALA A 57 8.36 2.53 1.66
N TYR A 58 8.69 3.65 1.03
CA TYR A 58 9.35 3.70 -0.28
C TYR A 58 10.47 4.73 -0.26
N VAL A 59 11.45 4.56 -1.14
CA VAL A 59 12.54 5.55 -1.27
C VAL A 59 12.01 6.92 -1.70
N ASP A 60 10.92 6.96 -2.47
CA ASP A 60 10.23 8.18 -2.89
C ASP A 60 8.83 7.83 -3.40
N ALA A 61 8.06 8.85 -3.78
CA ALA A 61 6.69 8.63 -4.27
C ALA A 61 6.65 7.83 -5.58
N ASP A 62 7.62 8.00 -6.45
CA ASP A 62 7.65 7.25 -7.72
C ASP A 62 7.92 5.76 -7.51
N ALA A 63 8.61 5.38 -6.43
CA ALA A 63 8.77 3.98 -6.08
C ALA A 63 7.43 3.33 -5.71
N LEU A 64 6.52 4.09 -5.11
CA LEU A 64 5.16 3.61 -4.87
C LEU A 64 4.40 3.43 -6.20
N VAL A 65 4.60 4.31 -7.16
CA VAL A 65 4.01 4.13 -8.51
C VAL A 65 4.49 2.83 -9.13
N GLU A 66 5.80 2.55 -9.05
CA GLU A 66 6.35 1.28 -9.54
C GLU A 66 5.67 0.09 -8.86
N HIS A 67 5.58 0.14 -7.53
CA HIS A 67 4.91 -0.91 -6.75
C HIS A 67 3.48 -1.13 -7.22
N ALA A 68 2.70 -0.06 -7.33
CA ALA A 68 1.30 -0.15 -7.73
C ALA A 68 1.13 -0.79 -9.11
N LEU A 69 2.03 -0.48 -10.04
CA LEU A 69 2.02 -1.08 -11.38
C LEU A 69 2.41 -2.56 -11.33
N ASN A 70 3.41 -2.91 -10.52
CA ASN A 70 3.86 -4.30 -10.39
C ASN A 70 2.78 -5.22 -9.80
N VAL A 71 2.04 -4.74 -8.79
CA VAL A 71 1.00 -5.54 -8.13
C VAL A 71 -0.37 -5.39 -8.78
N ARG A 72 -0.47 -4.67 -9.88
CA ARG A 72 -1.77 -4.31 -10.50
C ARG A 72 -2.69 -5.51 -10.66
N ASP A 73 -2.21 -6.59 -11.26
CA ASP A 73 -3.03 -7.77 -11.53
C ASP A 73 -3.40 -8.51 -10.24
N ALA A 74 -2.44 -8.68 -9.34
CA ALA A 74 -2.70 -9.34 -8.05
C ALA A 74 -3.68 -8.52 -7.20
N ARG A 75 -3.57 -7.18 -7.24
CA ARG A 75 -4.51 -6.30 -6.55
C ARG A 75 -5.92 -6.43 -7.12
N ALA A 76 -6.05 -6.53 -8.44
CA ALA A 76 -7.35 -6.71 -9.07
C ALA A 76 -8.05 -7.97 -8.55
N VAL A 77 -7.32 -9.07 -8.42
CA VAL A 77 -7.89 -10.31 -7.86
C VAL A 77 -8.27 -10.11 -6.39
N MET A 78 -7.41 -9.43 -5.61
CA MET A 78 -7.69 -9.15 -4.20
C MET A 78 -9.04 -8.48 -4.02
N PHE A 79 -9.31 -7.42 -4.76
CA PHE A 79 -10.56 -6.66 -4.60
C PHE A 79 -11.76 -7.29 -5.32
N ALA A 80 -11.52 -8.12 -6.32
CA ALA A 80 -12.61 -8.84 -6.97
C ALA A 80 -13.17 -9.95 -6.06
N GLU A 81 -12.31 -10.61 -5.27
CA GLU A 81 -12.70 -11.84 -4.60
C GLU A 81 -12.59 -11.82 -3.07
N PHE A 82 -11.67 -11.04 -2.49
CA PHE A 82 -11.30 -11.24 -1.09
C PHE A 82 -11.43 -10.00 -0.20
N ALA A 83 -11.38 -8.80 -0.77
CA ALA A 83 -11.36 -7.55 0.01
C ALA A 83 -12.31 -6.52 -0.56
N TYR A 84 -12.64 -5.51 0.25
CA TYR A 84 -13.49 -4.39 -0.17
C TYR A 84 -13.19 -3.17 0.70
N ASP A 85 -13.78 -2.02 0.37
CA ASP A 85 -13.68 -0.77 1.12
C ASP A 85 -12.22 -0.34 1.30
N HIS A 86 -11.51 -0.18 0.16
CA HIS A 86 -10.11 0.19 0.12
C HIS A 86 -9.94 1.69 0.37
N GLN A 87 -9.16 2.03 1.39
CA GLN A 87 -8.82 3.41 1.72
C GLN A 87 -7.31 3.53 1.81
N MET A 88 -6.77 4.66 1.36
CA MET A 88 -5.33 4.93 1.40
C MET A 88 -5.05 6.22 2.14
N ALA A 89 -3.91 6.25 2.85
CA ALA A 89 -3.32 7.48 3.36
C ALA A 89 -1.87 7.54 2.89
N PHE A 90 -1.42 8.71 2.47
CA PHE A 90 -0.07 8.92 1.94
C PHE A 90 0.66 9.96 2.79
N TYR A 91 1.95 9.74 3.02
CA TYR A 91 2.76 10.53 3.96
C TYR A 91 4.06 10.98 3.27
N GLY A 92 4.20 12.28 3.05
CA GLY A 92 5.38 12.87 2.42
C GLY A 92 5.05 13.67 1.17
N ASP A 93 6.06 13.91 0.34
CA ASP A 93 5.91 14.71 -0.87
C ASP A 93 5.45 13.83 -2.03
N PRO A 94 4.21 13.98 -2.51
CA PRO A 94 3.75 13.19 -3.64
C PRO A 94 4.38 13.69 -4.93
N SER A 95 4.53 12.77 -5.89
CA SER A 95 4.94 13.14 -7.24
C SER A 95 3.71 13.35 -8.13
N PRO A 96 3.83 14.11 -9.24
CA PRO A 96 2.73 14.23 -10.18
C PRO A 96 2.24 12.87 -10.71
N ARG A 97 3.16 11.92 -10.91
CA ARG A 97 2.81 10.57 -11.37
C ARG A 97 1.95 9.84 -10.36
N LEU A 98 2.29 9.94 -9.08
CA LEU A 98 1.51 9.29 -8.03
C LEU A 98 0.12 9.90 -7.92
N ILE A 99 0.01 11.22 -7.94
CA ILE A 99 -1.28 11.90 -7.89
C ILE A 99 -2.16 11.46 -9.05
N ALA A 100 -1.59 11.42 -10.26
CA ALA A 100 -2.33 11.01 -11.46
C ALA A 100 -2.81 9.56 -11.34
N LEU A 101 -1.96 8.67 -10.84
CA LEU A 101 -2.31 7.25 -10.69
C LEU A 101 -3.43 7.06 -9.67
N VAL A 102 -3.33 7.72 -8.52
CA VAL A 102 -4.36 7.64 -7.47
C VAL A 102 -5.71 8.15 -7.98
N ASN A 103 -5.70 9.26 -8.72
CA ASN A 103 -6.92 9.80 -9.32
C ASN A 103 -7.50 8.85 -10.35
N LYS A 104 -6.67 8.20 -11.14
CA LYS A 104 -7.11 7.23 -12.17
C LYS A 104 -7.73 5.99 -11.54
N ILE A 105 -7.13 5.48 -10.47
CA ILE A 105 -7.63 4.31 -9.75
C ILE A 105 -8.92 4.64 -9.02
N GLY A 106 -9.06 5.88 -8.52
CA GLY A 106 -10.27 6.32 -7.84
C GLY A 106 -10.37 5.82 -6.40
N VAL A 107 -9.25 5.44 -5.78
CA VAL A 107 -9.24 5.01 -4.39
C VAL A 107 -9.49 6.20 -3.46
N ASP A 108 -10.19 5.97 -2.34
CA ASP A 108 -10.38 6.98 -1.31
C ASP A 108 -9.03 7.27 -0.66
N ALA A 109 -8.52 8.48 -0.84
CA ALA A 109 -7.15 8.82 -0.47
C ALA A 109 -7.09 10.08 0.39
N LYS A 110 -6.23 10.03 1.42
CA LYS A 110 -5.87 11.19 2.24
C LYS A 110 -4.37 11.45 2.08
N TRP A 111 -3.99 12.72 2.06
CA TRP A 111 -2.62 13.15 1.83
C TRP A 111 -2.13 13.95 3.03
N PHE A 112 -0.98 13.55 3.57
CA PHE A 112 -0.35 14.19 4.73
C PHE A 112 1.07 14.59 4.39
N THR A 113 1.41 15.88 4.61
CA THR A 113 2.76 16.36 4.40
C THR A 113 3.57 16.20 5.68
N PHE A 114 4.88 16.07 5.53
CA PHE A 114 5.78 15.95 6.68
C PHE A 114 5.72 17.20 7.54
N LEU A 115 5.61 17.02 8.86
CA LEU A 115 5.66 18.13 9.81
C LEU A 115 7.01 18.17 10.53
N GLN A 116 7.33 17.13 11.28
CA GLN A 116 8.63 17.03 11.95
C GLN A 116 8.83 15.60 12.48
N ALA A 117 10.08 15.25 12.74
CA ALA A 117 10.42 13.96 13.32
C ALA A 117 11.26 14.18 14.59
N LEU A 118 11.33 13.16 15.45
CA LEU A 118 12.18 13.19 16.63
C LEU A 118 13.66 13.28 16.22
N GLU A 119 14.04 12.54 15.21
CA GLU A 119 15.39 12.54 14.62
C GLU A 119 15.33 13.22 13.26
N PRO A 120 16.44 13.80 12.77
CA PRO A 120 16.46 14.29 11.39
C PRO A 120 16.04 13.19 10.42
N ALA A 121 15.27 13.57 9.37
CA ALA A 121 14.80 12.60 8.39
C ALA A 121 15.99 11.97 7.68
N THR A 122 16.08 10.65 7.73
CA THR A 122 17.07 9.87 7.01
C THR A 122 16.37 8.79 6.20
N ALA A 123 17.05 8.23 5.23
CA ALA A 123 16.52 7.06 4.53
C ALA A 123 16.42 5.90 5.51
N HIS A 124 15.38 5.14 5.40
CA HIS A 124 15.26 3.92 6.19
C HIS A 124 16.40 2.97 5.91
#